data_a7bc644f22c9b9ba4fe76d184be8d6c2
#
_entry.id   a7bc644f22c9b9ba4fe76d184be8d6c2
#
_cell.length_a   1.000
_cell.length_b   1.000
_cell.length_c   1.000
_cell.angle_alpha   90.00
_cell.angle_beta   90.00
_cell.angle_gamma   90.00
#
_symmetry.space_group_name_H-M   'P 1'
#
loop_
_entity.id
_entity.type
_entity.pdbx_description
1 polymer ?
#
loop_
_entity_poly.entity_id
_entity_poly.type
_entity_poly.pdbx_seq_one_letter_code
_entity_poly.pdbx_strand_id
1 'polypeptide(L)'
;MSRFMLRRGLAATLPLMLLHGAAVAEDALKIAVGQRGGWEQCVSELGQNAGIFKKHGLTLDVLYTQGSGETIQIVLSGSVDIGIGPGTHAVFGAFAKGAPIRMIGASFTGARDQLYYVRADSAIRGMKDAEGKTIGISTSGSSSHMLALALGKHFGVSLVPQATGNYSSTLTQVMTKQVDIGFAQAPFALDAVDDGRIRLVAKGADIPEVQNQTIRAWIAHANTFERRRDALARYVKAYRETLDWLYASPDAVKAYAAWSGLGERLARQAPDFITKDSIDPVRIIGLEDMMGDAVKFKYIPAPLTREQLATLVQVPK
;
A
#
# COMPACT_ATOMS: atom_id res chain seq x y z
N MET A 1 -85.04 9.77 -43.83
CA MET A 1 -84.47 10.80 -42.96
C MET A 1 -83.92 10.05 -41.75
N SER A 2 -82.62 9.78 -41.72
CA SER A 2 -81.97 9.15 -40.60
C SER A 2 -80.67 9.84 -40.29
N ARG A 3 -80.53 10.39 -39.08
CA ARG A 3 -79.40 11.17 -38.61
C ARG A 3 -78.36 10.20 -37.99
N PHE A 4 -77.19 10.09 -38.62
CA PHE A 4 -76.02 9.42 -38.00
C PHE A 4 -75.33 10.38 -37.04
N MET A 5 -75.30 10.01 -35.75
CA MET A 5 -74.46 10.68 -34.73
C MET A 5 -73.08 10.06 -34.70
N LEU A 6 -72.06 10.83 -35.04
CA LEU A 6 -70.68 10.44 -34.95
C LEU A 6 -70.20 10.71 -33.48
N ARG A 7 -69.92 9.65 -32.71
CA ARG A 7 -69.27 9.73 -31.41
C ARG A 7 -67.74 9.88 -31.64
N ARG A 8 -67.19 11.02 -31.31
CA ARG A 8 -65.73 11.25 -31.24
C ARG A 8 -65.22 10.66 -29.90
N GLY A 9 -64.44 9.54 -29.94
CA GLY A 9 -63.68 9.04 -28.83
C GLY A 9 -62.44 9.88 -28.62
N LEU A 10 -62.33 10.47 -27.44
CA LEU A 10 -61.12 11.19 -26.97
C LEU A 10 -60.12 10.13 -26.45
N ALA A 11 -59.07 9.86 -27.22
CA ALA A 11 -57.94 9.04 -26.75
C ALA A 11 -57.01 9.91 -25.87
N ALA A 12 -57.05 9.65 -24.57
CA ALA A 12 -56.10 10.25 -23.59
C ALA A 12 -54.77 9.54 -23.71
N THR A 13 -53.80 10.15 -24.34
CA THR A 13 -52.39 9.71 -24.33
C THR A 13 -51.76 10.11 -23.00
N LEU A 14 -51.47 9.12 -22.14
CA LEU A 14 -50.71 9.31 -20.91
C LEU A 14 -49.21 9.46 -21.31
N PRO A 15 -48.51 10.52 -20.94
CA PRO A 15 -47.07 10.60 -21.18
C PRO A 15 -46.32 9.63 -20.24
N LEU A 16 -45.66 8.64 -20.79
CA LEU A 16 -44.75 7.77 -20.08
C LEU A 16 -43.51 8.60 -19.72
N MET A 17 -43.43 9.11 -18.46
CA MET A 17 -42.22 9.73 -17.94
C MET A 17 -41.16 8.65 -17.78
N LEU A 18 -40.26 8.54 -18.74
CA LEU A 18 -39.00 7.81 -18.61
C LEU A 18 -38.18 8.52 -17.54
N LEU A 19 -38.19 7.98 -16.32
CA LEU A 19 -37.19 8.30 -15.29
C LEU A 19 -35.84 7.85 -15.83
N HIS A 20 -35.13 8.77 -16.52
CA HIS A 20 -33.71 8.61 -16.78
C HIS A 20 -33.00 8.74 -15.42
N GLY A 21 -32.75 7.62 -14.76
CA GLY A 21 -31.77 7.57 -13.69
C GLY A 21 -30.47 8.12 -14.29
N ALA A 22 -30.03 9.27 -13.80
CA ALA A 22 -28.73 9.81 -14.16
C ALA A 22 -27.70 8.72 -13.83
N ALA A 23 -27.18 8.06 -14.86
CA ALA A 23 -26.01 7.21 -14.71
C ALA A 23 -24.91 8.14 -14.18
N VAL A 24 -24.56 8.01 -12.91
CA VAL A 24 -23.41 8.71 -12.34
C VAL A 24 -22.22 8.26 -13.19
N ALA A 25 -21.61 9.21 -13.90
CA ALA A 25 -20.43 8.92 -14.70
C ALA A 25 -19.38 8.27 -13.78
N GLU A 26 -18.89 7.10 -14.14
CA GLU A 26 -17.92 6.36 -13.36
C GLU A 26 -16.56 7.06 -13.47
N ASP A 27 -15.99 7.50 -12.35
CA ASP A 27 -14.67 8.12 -12.33
C ASP A 27 -13.56 7.06 -12.45
N ALA A 28 -12.76 7.15 -13.51
CA ALA A 28 -11.56 6.32 -13.62
C ALA A 28 -10.42 6.91 -12.78
N LEU A 29 -9.82 6.10 -11.91
CA LEU A 29 -8.63 6.43 -11.13
C LEU A 29 -7.46 5.52 -11.51
N LYS A 30 -6.29 6.11 -11.75
CA LYS A 30 -5.05 5.37 -11.96
C LYS A 30 -4.29 5.24 -10.65
N ILE A 31 -3.98 4.01 -10.27
CA ILE A 31 -3.38 3.67 -8.98
C ILE A 31 -2.02 3.01 -9.20
N ALA A 32 -0.96 3.59 -8.66
CA ALA A 32 0.34 2.93 -8.56
C ALA A 32 0.50 2.29 -7.19
N VAL A 33 0.73 0.98 -7.14
CA VAL A 33 0.95 0.23 -5.90
C VAL A 33 2.40 -0.22 -5.83
N GLY A 34 3.07 0.04 -4.73
CA GLY A 34 4.44 -0.39 -4.51
C GLY A 34 4.54 -1.88 -4.29
N GLN A 35 5.05 -2.60 -5.28
CA GLN A 35 5.21 -4.05 -5.34
C GLN A 35 3.88 -4.83 -5.45
N ARG A 36 3.98 -6.09 -5.86
CA ARG A 36 2.86 -7.03 -5.92
C ARG A 36 3.15 -8.20 -4.97
N GLY A 37 2.11 -8.78 -4.39
CA GLY A 37 2.19 -10.03 -3.63
C GLY A 37 1.75 -9.94 -2.18
N GLY A 38 1.83 -8.78 -1.52
CA GLY A 38 1.41 -8.62 -0.13
C GLY A 38 -0.09 -8.34 0.04
N TRP A 39 -0.60 -8.59 1.24
CA TRP A 39 -2.00 -8.38 1.61
C TRP A 39 -2.45 -6.91 1.50
N GLU A 40 -1.60 -5.98 1.93
CA GLU A 40 -1.85 -4.54 1.79
C GLU A 40 -1.97 -4.13 0.32
N GLN A 41 -1.15 -4.71 -0.56
CA GLN A 41 -1.08 -4.34 -1.97
C GLN A 41 -2.23 -4.88 -2.82
N CYS A 42 -2.96 -5.91 -2.34
CA CYS A 42 -4.05 -6.51 -3.10
C CYS A 42 -5.37 -5.71 -3.05
N VAL A 43 -5.53 -4.81 -2.06
CA VAL A 43 -6.83 -4.22 -1.70
C VAL A 43 -7.51 -3.54 -2.89
N SER A 44 -6.80 -2.69 -3.63
CA SER A 44 -7.38 -1.97 -4.78
C SER A 44 -7.87 -2.92 -5.87
N GLU A 45 -7.03 -3.87 -6.28
CA GLU A 45 -7.37 -4.78 -7.37
C GLU A 45 -8.45 -5.78 -6.96
N LEU A 46 -8.35 -6.36 -5.77
CA LEU A 46 -9.36 -7.32 -5.31
C LEU A 46 -10.69 -6.65 -5.01
N GLY A 47 -10.70 -5.45 -4.43
CA GLY A 47 -11.92 -4.66 -4.22
C GLY A 47 -12.59 -4.28 -5.53
N GLN A 48 -11.81 -3.95 -6.57
CA GLN A 48 -12.35 -3.72 -7.90
C GLN A 48 -12.96 -5.00 -8.48
N ASN A 49 -12.25 -6.11 -8.43
CA ASN A 49 -12.73 -7.39 -8.95
C ASN A 49 -13.99 -7.87 -8.21
N ALA A 50 -14.13 -7.56 -6.93
CA ALA A 50 -15.32 -7.80 -6.13
C ALA A 50 -16.47 -6.80 -6.41
N GLY A 51 -16.27 -5.81 -7.29
CA GLY A 51 -17.25 -4.79 -7.65
C GLY A 51 -17.48 -3.72 -6.57
N ILE A 52 -16.64 -3.67 -5.52
CA ILE A 52 -16.80 -2.72 -4.41
C ILE A 52 -16.55 -1.29 -4.90
N PHE A 53 -15.47 -1.04 -5.64
CA PHE A 53 -15.18 0.30 -6.18
C PHE A 53 -16.28 0.79 -7.13
N LYS A 54 -16.86 -0.11 -7.93
CA LYS A 54 -17.98 0.21 -8.81
C LYS A 54 -19.23 0.71 -8.06
N LYS A 55 -19.54 0.17 -6.87
CA LYS A 55 -20.64 0.66 -6.01
C LYS A 55 -20.42 2.12 -5.58
N HIS A 56 -19.15 2.56 -5.51
CA HIS A 56 -18.77 3.95 -5.21
C HIS A 56 -18.57 4.81 -6.46
N GLY A 57 -19.00 4.35 -7.65
CA GLY A 57 -18.87 5.06 -8.92
C GLY A 57 -17.41 5.23 -9.36
N LEU A 58 -16.57 4.22 -9.09
CA LEU A 58 -15.15 4.24 -9.43
C LEU A 58 -14.77 3.03 -10.26
N THR A 59 -13.90 3.27 -11.26
CA THR A 59 -13.14 2.23 -11.97
C THR A 59 -11.65 2.49 -11.74
N LEU A 60 -10.88 1.44 -11.44
CA LEU A 60 -9.46 1.55 -11.16
C LEU A 60 -8.61 0.95 -12.30
N ASP A 61 -7.56 1.66 -12.66
CA ASP A 61 -6.45 1.17 -13.47
C ASP A 61 -5.24 1.01 -12.53
N VAL A 62 -4.92 -0.24 -12.16
CA VAL A 62 -3.92 -0.55 -11.13
C VAL A 62 -2.65 -1.06 -11.77
N LEU A 63 -1.53 -0.40 -11.50
CA LEU A 63 -0.20 -0.82 -11.90
C LEU A 63 0.71 -1.04 -10.68
N TYR A 64 1.72 -1.88 -10.82
CA TYR A 64 2.68 -2.20 -9.77
C TYR A 64 4.06 -1.65 -10.07
N THR A 65 4.69 -1.06 -9.05
CA THR A 65 6.05 -0.49 -9.12
C THR A 65 7.05 -1.36 -8.37
N GLN A 66 8.34 -1.08 -8.54
CA GLN A 66 9.41 -1.81 -7.84
C GLN A 66 9.70 -1.27 -6.42
N GLY A 67 9.02 -0.19 -6.01
CA GLY A 67 9.18 0.39 -4.68
C GLY A 67 8.97 1.90 -4.60
N SER A 68 9.30 2.50 -3.46
CA SER A 68 8.97 3.89 -3.11
C SER A 68 9.42 4.92 -4.13
N GLY A 69 10.64 4.79 -4.64
CA GLY A 69 11.22 5.76 -5.59
C GLY A 69 10.39 5.87 -6.86
N GLU A 70 10.08 4.73 -7.48
CA GLU A 70 9.28 4.66 -8.70
C GLU A 70 7.84 5.14 -8.45
N THR A 71 7.21 4.72 -7.33
CA THR A 71 5.86 5.17 -6.97
C THR A 71 5.79 6.70 -6.81
N ILE A 72 6.79 7.32 -6.16
CA ILE A 72 6.85 8.77 -6.02
C ILE A 72 7.02 9.45 -7.40
N GLN A 73 7.91 8.95 -8.24
CA GLN A 73 8.16 9.54 -9.56
C GLN A 73 6.94 9.49 -10.47
N ILE A 74 6.22 8.37 -10.50
CA ILE A 74 5.04 8.22 -11.36
C ILE A 74 3.86 9.09 -10.88
N VAL A 75 3.77 9.37 -9.56
CA VAL A 75 2.81 10.34 -9.01
C VAL A 75 3.21 11.75 -9.39
N LEU A 76 4.48 12.11 -9.26
CA LEU A 76 4.99 13.44 -9.58
C LEU A 76 4.88 13.79 -11.07
N SER A 77 5.00 12.79 -11.95
CA SER A 77 4.77 12.97 -13.40
C SER A 77 3.30 13.21 -13.75
N GLY A 78 2.37 12.98 -12.81
CA GLY A 78 0.93 13.04 -13.06
C GLY A 78 0.37 11.86 -13.87
N SER A 79 1.16 10.79 -14.06
CA SER A 79 0.74 9.60 -14.82
C SER A 79 -0.27 8.75 -14.06
N VAL A 80 -0.33 8.90 -12.73
CA VAL A 80 -1.31 8.23 -11.84
C VAL A 80 -1.93 9.24 -10.88
N ASP A 81 -3.11 8.90 -10.36
CA ASP A 81 -3.84 9.72 -9.41
C ASP A 81 -3.39 9.47 -7.97
N ILE A 82 -3.14 8.20 -7.63
CA ILE A 82 -2.76 7.76 -6.28
C ILE A 82 -1.52 6.85 -6.37
N GLY A 83 -0.57 7.10 -5.47
CA GLY A 83 0.54 6.18 -5.20
C GLY A 83 0.38 5.55 -3.81
N ILE A 84 0.43 4.23 -3.72
CA ILE A 84 0.27 3.45 -2.49
C ILE A 84 1.58 2.78 -2.14
N GLY A 85 2.01 2.89 -0.88
CA GLY A 85 3.12 2.13 -0.32
C GLY A 85 4.50 2.80 -0.31
N PRO A 86 4.72 4.05 -0.81
CA PRO A 86 6.01 4.66 -0.59
C PRO A 86 6.27 4.90 0.90
N GLY A 87 7.53 4.73 1.31
CA GLY A 87 7.96 4.99 2.68
C GLY A 87 7.70 6.45 3.08
N THR A 88 7.09 6.66 4.24
CA THR A 88 6.70 8.00 4.72
C THR A 88 7.88 8.96 4.81
N HIS A 89 9.05 8.49 5.26
CA HIS A 89 10.27 9.31 5.31
C HIS A 89 10.79 9.69 3.91
N ALA A 90 10.59 8.84 2.88
CA ALA A 90 10.89 9.22 1.50
C ALA A 90 9.89 10.28 0.98
N VAL A 91 8.64 10.23 1.41
CA VAL A 91 7.63 11.26 1.13
C VAL A 91 8.03 12.58 1.77
N PHE A 92 8.47 12.57 3.04
CA PHE A 92 9.04 13.75 3.70
C PHE A 92 10.22 14.31 2.92
N GLY A 93 11.14 13.44 2.49
CA GLY A 93 12.32 13.84 1.70
C GLY A 93 11.97 14.48 0.35
N ALA A 94 10.98 13.94 -0.35
CA ALA A 94 10.49 14.52 -1.60
C ALA A 94 9.83 15.88 -1.37
N PHE A 95 8.96 15.97 -0.36
CA PHE A 95 8.29 17.22 0.00
C PHE A 95 9.27 18.32 0.44
N ALA A 96 10.24 17.99 1.29
CA ALA A 96 11.26 18.93 1.75
C ALA A 96 12.12 19.51 0.59
N LYS A 97 12.23 18.78 -0.51
CA LYS A 97 12.89 19.23 -1.75
C LYS A 97 11.95 20.01 -2.69
N GLY A 98 10.74 20.33 -2.24
CA GLY A 98 9.76 21.11 -3.01
C GLY A 98 8.87 20.31 -3.95
N ALA A 99 8.85 18.96 -3.85
CA ALA A 99 7.95 18.16 -4.68
C ALA A 99 6.47 18.48 -4.36
N PRO A 100 5.60 18.70 -5.39
CA PRO A 100 4.19 19.03 -5.21
C PRO A 100 3.36 17.79 -4.85
N ILE A 101 3.66 17.18 -3.71
CA ILE A 101 3.08 15.93 -3.24
C ILE A 101 2.18 16.19 -2.03
N ARG A 102 1.11 15.37 -1.88
CA ARG A 102 0.28 15.29 -0.69
C ARG A 102 0.28 13.86 -0.17
N MET A 103 0.39 13.70 1.14
CA MET A 103 0.11 12.45 1.83
C MET A 103 -1.38 12.40 2.11
N ILE A 104 -2.08 11.53 1.41
CA ILE A 104 -3.54 11.47 1.41
C ILE A 104 -4.09 10.31 2.25
N GLY A 105 -3.22 9.52 2.87
CA GLY A 105 -3.60 8.41 3.72
C GLY A 105 -2.41 7.61 4.22
N ALA A 106 -2.68 6.72 5.18
CA ALA A 106 -1.77 5.67 5.61
C ALA A 106 -1.89 4.47 4.67
N SER A 107 -0.76 3.86 4.30
CA SER A 107 -0.74 2.55 3.68
C SER A 107 -0.48 1.47 4.71
N PHE A 108 0.48 1.69 5.59
CA PHE A 108 0.79 0.75 6.66
C PHE A 108 1.32 1.46 7.92
N THR A 109 0.79 1.05 9.06
CA THR A 109 1.24 1.49 10.39
C THR A 109 1.88 0.33 11.13
N GLY A 110 3.09 0.56 11.64
CA GLY A 110 3.94 -0.48 12.24
C GLY A 110 4.78 -1.21 11.21
N ALA A 111 5.39 -2.33 11.62
CA ALA A 111 6.28 -3.13 10.77
C ALA A 111 6.07 -4.64 10.96
N ARG A 112 4.94 -5.06 11.51
CA ARG A 112 4.68 -6.48 11.85
C ARG A 112 4.66 -7.40 10.63
N ASP A 113 4.40 -6.87 9.46
CA ASP A 113 4.42 -7.57 8.18
C ASP A 113 5.83 -7.90 7.68
N GLN A 114 6.87 -7.22 8.19
CA GLN A 114 8.25 -7.40 7.73
C GLN A 114 8.91 -8.62 8.35
N LEU A 115 9.51 -9.44 7.49
CA LEU A 115 10.30 -10.62 7.83
C LEU A 115 11.72 -10.45 7.31
N TYR A 116 12.71 -10.84 8.11
CA TYR A 116 14.12 -10.88 7.72
C TYR A 116 14.63 -12.30 7.82
N TYR A 117 15.26 -12.77 6.77
CA TYR A 117 15.65 -14.16 6.63
C TYR A 117 17.03 -14.35 6.02
N VAL A 118 17.62 -15.48 6.28
CA VAL A 118 18.87 -15.94 5.68
C VAL A 118 18.68 -17.33 5.08
N ARG A 119 19.60 -17.79 4.26
CA ARG A 119 19.64 -19.21 3.85
C ARG A 119 19.69 -20.12 5.08
N ALA A 120 19.12 -21.29 4.99
CA ALA A 120 19.11 -22.25 6.09
C ALA A 120 20.53 -22.65 6.54
N ASP A 121 21.49 -22.72 5.60
CA ASP A 121 22.90 -23.05 5.85
C ASP A 121 23.78 -21.85 6.26
N SER A 122 23.20 -20.65 6.41
CA SER A 122 23.93 -19.45 6.81
C SER A 122 24.51 -19.58 8.24
N ALA A 123 25.69 -19.02 8.46
CA ALA A 123 26.27 -18.90 9.80
C ALA A 123 25.54 -17.86 10.69
N ILE A 124 24.79 -16.91 10.09
CA ILE A 124 24.01 -15.91 10.81
C ILE A 124 22.83 -16.59 11.51
N ARG A 125 22.86 -16.75 12.83
CA ARG A 125 21.79 -17.36 13.63
C ARG A 125 20.77 -16.37 14.14
N GLY A 126 21.15 -15.11 14.29
CA GLY A 126 20.32 -13.97 14.69
C GLY A 126 20.98 -12.65 14.29
N MET A 127 20.31 -11.54 14.53
CA MET A 127 20.81 -10.23 14.08
C MET A 127 22.14 -9.81 14.71
N LYS A 128 22.50 -10.34 15.89
CA LYS A 128 23.80 -10.07 16.53
C LYS A 128 24.99 -10.64 15.75
N ASP A 129 24.76 -11.64 14.89
CA ASP A 129 25.78 -12.24 14.03
C ASP A 129 25.93 -11.49 12.69
N ALA A 130 25.15 -10.39 12.51
CA ALA A 130 25.01 -9.70 11.22
C ALA A 130 25.92 -8.48 11.07
N GLU A 131 26.92 -8.29 11.93
CA GLU A 131 27.87 -7.17 11.80
C GLU A 131 28.53 -7.15 10.42
N GLY A 132 28.45 -6.03 9.71
CA GLY A 132 29.02 -5.84 8.38
C GLY A 132 28.34 -6.63 7.26
N LYS A 133 27.23 -7.31 7.52
CA LYS A 133 26.53 -8.15 6.54
C LYS A 133 25.61 -7.33 5.64
N THR A 134 25.44 -7.80 4.40
CA THR A 134 24.50 -7.20 3.45
C THR A 134 23.06 -7.56 3.81
N ILE A 135 22.17 -6.56 3.74
CA ILE A 135 20.74 -6.72 3.92
C ILE A 135 19.97 -6.20 2.72
N GLY A 136 19.09 -7.02 2.15
CA GLY A 136 18.24 -6.65 1.03
C GLY A 136 17.26 -5.55 1.41
N ILE A 137 17.08 -4.62 0.50
CA ILE A 137 16.03 -3.57 0.55
C ILE A 137 15.41 -3.46 -0.84
N SER A 138 14.17 -2.97 -0.94
CA SER A 138 13.56 -2.82 -2.28
C SER A 138 14.32 -1.79 -3.11
N THR A 139 14.45 -0.57 -2.62
CA THR A 139 15.21 0.52 -3.23
C THR A 139 15.77 1.44 -2.13
N SER A 140 16.81 2.18 -2.45
CA SER A 140 17.28 3.25 -1.54
C SER A 140 16.16 4.24 -1.27
N GLY A 141 15.96 4.62 0.01
CA GLY A 141 14.87 5.51 0.42
C GLY A 141 13.51 4.83 0.61
N SER A 142 13.40 3.52 0.49
CA SER A 142 12.14 2.80 0.74
C SER A 142 11.90 2.55 2.23
N SER A 143 10.68 2.12 2.60
CA SER A 143 10.38 1.69 3.97
C SER A 143 11.26 0.52 4.41
N SER A 144 11.56 -0.43 3.51
CA SER A 144 12.50 -1.53 3.81
C SER A 144 13.92 -1.04 4.07
N HIS A 145 14.36 0.06 3.42
CA HIS A 145 15.65 0.69 3.73
C HIS A 145 15.66 1.30 5.14
N MET A 146 14.63 2.10 5.48
CA MET A 146 14.50 2.68 6.82
C MET A 146 14.46 1.58 7.89
N LEU A 147 13.66 0.52 7.66
CA LEU A 147 13.56 -0.60 8.59
C LEU A 147 14.88 -1.37 8.74
N ALA A 148 15.68 -1.53 7.68
CA ALA A 148 17.01 -2.13 7.77
C ALA A 148 17.95 -1.29 8.66
N LEU A 149 17.91 0.05 8.55
CA LEU A 149 18.66 0.95 9.42
C LEU A 149 18.18 0.91 10.88
N ALA A 150 16.85 0.86 11.08
CA ALA A 150 16.25 0.75 12.41
C ALA A 150 16.60 -0.60 13.07
N LEU A 151 16.58 -1.69 12.29
CA LEU A 151 16.95 -3.02 12.72
C LEU A 151 18.42 -3.07 13.18
N GLY A 152 19.33 -2.54 12.36
CA GLY A 152 20.75 -2.44 12.72
C GLY A 152 20.96 -1.67 14.02
N LYS A 153 20.28 -0.52 14.16
CA LYS A 153 20.33 0.28 15.40
C LYS A 153 19.80 -0.50 16.60
N HIS A 154 18.66 -1.16 16.46
CA HIS A 154 18.01 -1.89 17.57
C HIS A 154 18.89 -3.02 18.08
N PHE A 155 19.51 -3.78 17.18
CA PHE A 155 20.40 -4.89 17.55
C PHE A 155 21.86 -4.49 17.80
N GLY A 156 22.22 -3.22 17.58
CA GLY A 156 23.58 -2.71 17.79
C GLY A 156 24.59 -3.24 16.76
N VAL A 157 24.16 -3.46 15.51
CA VAL A 157 25.00 -3.97 14.42
C VAL A 157 24.94 -3.04 13.21
N SER A 158 26.07 -2.95 12.49
CA SER A 158 26.17 -2.20 11.23
C SER A 158 25.78 -3.12 10.07
N LEU A 159 24.64 -2.84 9.44
CA LEU A 159 24.17 -3.55 8.25
C LEU A 159 24.55 -2.76 7.00
N VAL A 160 24.75 -3.45 5.88
CA VAL A 160 25.03 -2.85 4.57
C VAL A 160 23.80 -3.03 3.68
N PRO A 161 22.91 -2.01 3.56
CA PRO A 161 21.73 -2.10 2.72
C PRO A 161 22.08 -2.23 1.24
N GLN A 162 21.50 -3.23 0.57
CA GLN A 162 21.67 -3.49 -0.85
C GLN A 162 20.31 -3.53 -1.55
N ALA A 163 20.13 -2.74 -2.62
CA ALA A 163 18.90 -2.75 -3.39
C ALA A 163 18.75 -4.08 -4.14
N THR A 164 17.69 -4.82 -3.83
CA THR A 164 17.40 -6.14 -4.39
C THR A 164 16.10 -6.18 -5.20
N GLY A 165 15.34 -5.07 -5.20
CA GLY A 165 14.06 -4.97 -5.89
C GLY A 165 12.90 -5.57 -5.09
N ASN A 166 12.09 -6.40 -5.74
CA ASN A 166 10.93 -7.03 -5.11
C ASN A 166 11.29 -8.28 -4.26
N TYR A 167 10.30 -8.86 -3.57
CA TYR A 167 10.51 -10.00 -2.65
C TYR A 167 11.05 -11.24 -3.35
N SER A 168 10.57 -11.55 -4.56
CA SER A 168 11.03 -12.70 -5.34
C SER A 168 12.48 -12.54 -5.77
N SER A 169 12.86 -11.35 -6.26
CA SER A 169 14.24 -11.02 -6.61
C SER A 169 15.16 -11.08 -5.39
N THR A 170 14.69 -10.58 -4.23
CA THR A 170 15.42 -10.66 -2.96
C THR A 170 15.67 -12.10 -2.55
N LEU A 171 14.65 -12.97 -2.60
CA LEU A 171 14.79 -14.39 -2.28
C LEU A 171 15.82 -15.06 -3.19
N THR A 172 15.76 -14.80 -4.50
CA THR A 172 16.73 -15.32 -5.46
C THR A 172 18.16 -14.89 -5.10
N GLN A 173 18.37 -13.59 -4.79
CA GLN A 173 19.70 -13.07 -4.45
C GLN A 173 20.25 -13.64 -3.14
N VAL A 174 19.38 -13.89 -2.15
CA VAL A 174 19.78 -14.61 -0.93
C VAL A 174 20.16 -16.06 -1.25
N MET A 175 19.35 -16.78 -2.03
CA MET A 175 19.62 -18.18 -2.39
C MET A 175 20.91 -18.33 -3.20
N THR A 176 21.28 -17.35 -4.01
CA THR A 176 22.52 -17.30 -4.80
C THR A 176 23.70 -16.64 -4.07
N LYS A 177 23.55 -16.29 -2.79
CA LYS A 177 24.59 -15.69 -1.92
C LYS A 177 25.07 -14.30 -2.39
N GLN A 178 24.25 -13.57 -3.15
CA GLN A 178 24.53 -12.19 -3.53
C GLN A 178 24.21 -11.21 -2.40
N VAL A 179 23.30 -11.58 -1.50
CA VAL A 179 22.91 -10.85 -0.29
C VAL A 179 22.84 -11.83 0.87
N ASP A 180 23.35 -11.43 2.04
CA ASP A 180 23.36 -12.29 3.24
C ASP A 180 21.98 -12.43 3.87
N ILE A 181 21.25 -11.30 4.01
CA ILE A 181 19.97 -11.21 4.70
C ILE A 181 18.91 -10.67 3.71
N GLY A 182 17.87 -11.43 3.52
CA GLY A 182 16.71 -11.02 2.72
C GLY A 182 15.64 -10.37 3.56
N PHE A 183 14.74 -9.64 2.88
CA PHE A 183 13.50 -9.12 3.44
C PHE A 183 12.28 -9.61 2.66
N ALA A 184 11.16 -9.72 3.33
CA ALA A 184 9.86 -10.00 2.72
C ALA A 184 8.73 -9.39 3.54
N GLN A 185 7.56 -9.24 2.93
CA GLN A 185 6.31 -9.02 3.66
C GLN A 185 5.56 -10.35 3.79
N ALA A 186 5.13 -10.65 5.02
CA ALA A 186 4.30 -11.82 5.25
C ALA A 186 2.97 -11.75 4.46
N PRO A 187 2.46 -12.89 3.97
CA PRO A 187 2.98 -14.25 4.16
C PRO A 187 4.01 -14.70 3.10
N PHE A 188 4.49 -13.78 2.23
CA PHE A 188 5.53 -14.12 1.26
C PHE A 188 6.78 -14.68 1.96
N ALA A 189 7.42 -15.65 1.35
CA ALA A 189 8.59 -16.38 1.84
C ALA A 189 8.32 -17.39 2.99
N LEU A 190 7.11 -17.47 3.55
CA LEU A 190 6.82 -18.47 4.58
C LEU A 190 6.85 -19.91 4.04
N ASP A 191 6.55 -20.11 2.75
CA ASP A 191 6.76 -21.40 2.07
C ASP A 191 8.24 -21.83 2.10
N ALA A 192 9.14 -20.89 1.84
CA ALA A 192 10.58 -21.16 1.87
C ALA A 192 11.10 -21.42 3.30
N VAL A 193 10.42 -20.88 4.33
CA VAL A 193 10.67 -21.20 5.74
C VAL A 193 10.19 -22.62 6.05
N ASP A 194 8.96 -22.96 5.65
CA ASP A 194 8.34 -24.26 5.88
C ASP A 194 9.12 -25.39 5.19
N ASP A 195 9.63 -25.12 3.98
CA ASP A 195 10.47 -26.04 3.20
C ASP A 195 11.92 -26.14 3.73
N GLY A 196 12.28 -25.37 4.76
CA GLY A 196 13.62 -25.34 5.32
C GLY A 196 14.70 -24.78 4.37
N ARG A 197 14.33 -24.01 3.35
CA ARG A 197 15.27 -23.34 2.42
C ARG A 197 15.88 -22.08 3.03
N ILE A 198 15.10 -21.38 3.86
CA ILE A 198 15.50 -20.17 4.58
C ILE A 198 15.10 -20.27 6.06
N ARG A 199 15.65 -19.39 6.85
CA ARG A 199 15.36 -19.25 8.29
C ARG A 199 15.17 -17.79 8.63
N LEU A 200 14.15 -17.47 9.41
CA LEU A 200 13.94 -16.11 9.94
C LEU A 200 15.04 -15.81 10.98
N VAL A 201 15.59 -14.62 10.94
CA VAL A 201 16.58 -14.09 11.89
C VAL A 201 16.10 -12.86 12.64
N ALA A 202 15.08 -12.17 12.12
CA ALA A 202 14.36 -11.09 12.78
C ALA A 202 13.00 -10.86 12.12
N LYS A 203 12.15 -10.11 12.81
CA LYS A 203 10.86 -9.60 12.31
C LYS A 203 10.81 -8.09 12.53
N GLY A 204 10.02 -7.39 11.73
CA GLY A 204 9.76 -5.98 11.97
C GLY A 204 9.09 -5.72 13.32
N ALA A 205 8.36 -6.71 13.86
CA ALA A 205 7.79 -6.67 15.21
C ALA A 205 8.85 -6.57 16.33
N ASP A 206 10.08 -6.97 16.07
CA ASP A 206 11.18 -6.91 17.03
C ASP A 206 11.71 -5.47 17.24
N ILE A 207 11.24 -4.50 16.44
CA ILE A 207 11.62 -3.09 16.51
C ILE A 207 10.47 -2.29 17.13
N PRO A 208 10.40 -2.12 18.48
CA PRO A 208 9.28 -1.47 19.14
C PRO A 208 9.10 0.00 18.71
N GLU A 209 10.18 0.68 18.36
CA GLU A 209 10.17 2.11 18.02
C GLU A 209 9.30 2.43 16.80
N VAL A 210 9.16 1.48 15.85
CA VAL A 210 8.39 1.71 14.61
C VAL A 210 6.95 1.20 14.67
N GLN A 211 6.53 0.52 15.77
CA GLN A 211 5.21 -0.12 15.80
C GLN A 211 4.04 0.87 15.79
N ASN A 212 4.26 2.09 16.28
CA ASN A 212 3.26 3.16 16.31
C ASN A 212 3.57 4.27 15.30
N GLN A 213 4.23 3.95 14.19
CA GLN A 213 4.55 4.89 13.12
C GLN A 213 3.86 4.47 11.82
N THR A 214 3.29 5.43 11.10
CA THR A 214 2.81 5.21 9.73
C THR A 214 4.00 5.14 8.78
N ILE A 215 4.57 3.94 8.62
CA ILE A 215 5.83 3.74 7.87
C ILE A 215 5.65 3.79 6.34
N ARG A 216 4.43 3.53 5.84
CA ARG A 216 4.09 3.66 4.42
C ARG A 216 2.86 4.54 4.25
N ALA A 217 2.86 5.35 3.20
CA ALA A 217 1.85 6.36 2.94
C ALA A 217 1.09 6.12 1.63
N TRP A 218 -0.07 6.75 1.50
CA TRP A 218 -0.70 7.05 0.22
C TRP A 218 -0.35 8.47 -0.17
N ILE A 219 -0.07 8.67 -1.44
CA ILE A 219 0.32 9.96 -1.96
C ILE A 219 -0.45 10.31 -3.23
N ALA A 220 -0.64 11.61 -3.45
CA ALA A 220 -1.15 12.15 -4.70
C ALA A 220 -0.36 13.40 -5.09
N HIS A 221 -0.34 13.74 -6.37
CA HIS A 221 0.14 15.05 -6.79
C HIS A 221 -0.80 16.14 -6.25
N ALA A 222 -0.28 17.29 -5.83
CA ALA A 222 -1.08 18.37 -5.25
C ALA A 222 -2.24 18.81 -6.16
N ASN A 223 -2.00 18.95 -7.47
CA ASN A 223 -3.03 19.30 -8.44
C ASN A 223 -4.11 18.22 -8.59
N THR A 224 -3.72 16.93 -8.50
CA THR A 224 -4.69 15.83 -8.54
C THR A 224 -5.55 15.85 -7.30
N PHE A 225 -4.95 16.05 -6.12
CA PHE A 225 -5.69 16.17 -4.87
C PHE A 225 -6.76 17.27 -4.95
N GLU A 226 -6.41 18.46 -5.45
CA GLU A 226 -7.37 19.56 -5.55
C GLU A 226 -8.49 19.31 -6.57
N ARG A 227 -8.15 18.77 -7.75
CA ARG A 227 -9.13 18.56 -8.82
C ARG A 227 -10.02 17.35 -8.63
N ARG A 228 -9.57 16.33 -7.91
CA ARG A 228 -10.25 15.04 -7.80
C ARG A 228 -10.63 14.66 -6.35
N ARG A 229 -10.76 15.66 -5.48
CA ARG A 229 -11.00 15.47 -4.04
C ARG A 229 -12.18 14.55 -3.75
N ASP A 230 -13.29 14.68 -4.47
CA ASP A 230 -14.46 13.82 -4.32
C ASP A 230 -14.17 12.36 -4.71
N ALA A 231 -13.55 12.14 -5.87
CA ALA A 231 -13.19 10.78 -6.30
C ALA A 231 -12.20 10.13 -5.34
N LEU A 232 -11.23 10.89 -4.80
CA LEU A 232 -10.31 10.42 -3.77
C LEU A 232 -11.03 10.08 -2.45
N ALA A 233 -12.04 10.87 -2.05
CA ALA A 233 -12.85 10.58 -0.87
C ALA A 233 -13.67 9.28 -1.05
N ARG A 234 -14.28 9.09 -2.22
CA ARG A 234 -14.98 7.84 -2.57
C ARG A 234 -14.03 6.65 -2.60
N TYR A 235 -12.79 6.85 -3.08
CA TYR A 235 -11.75 5.83 -3.06
C TYR A 235 -11.42 5.38 -1.63
N VAL A 236 -11.24 6.31 -0.68
CA VAL A 236 -11.02 5.99 0.74
C VAL A 236 -12.17 5.15 1.30
N LYS A 237 -13.43 5.52 1.01
CA LYS A 237 -14.63 4.77 1.47
C LYS A 237 -14.66 3.36 0.88
N ALA A 238 -14.46 3.23 -0.44
CA ALA A 238 -14.44 1.95 -1.13
C ALA A 238 -13.29 1.04 -0.64
N TYR A 239 -12.13 1.62 -0.38
CA TYR A 239 -10.99 0.88 0.17
C TYR A 239 -11.31 0.31 1.56
N ARG A 240 -11.91 1.10 2.45
CA ARG A 240 -12.32 0.62 3.77
C ARG A 240 -13.41 -0.45 3.71
N GLU A 241 -14.39 -0.33 2.80
CA GLU A 241 -15.36 -1.41 2.53
C GLU A 241 -14.66 -2.67 2.01
N THR A 242 -13.63 -2.51 1.18
CA THR A 242 -12.81 -3.63 0.72
C THR A 242 -12.05 -4.28 1.88
N LEU A 243 -11.52 -3.51 2.83
CA LEU A 243 -10.92 -4.07 4.05
C LEU A 243 -11.94 -4.87 4.86
N ASP A 244 -13.18 -4.37 5.01
CA ASP A 244 -14.25 -5.12 5.69
C ASP A 244 -14.48 -6.49 5.03
N TRP A 245 -14.55 -6.51 3.71
CA TRP A 245 -14.70 -7.75 2.95
C TRP A 245 -13.47 -8.66 3.07
N LEU A 246 -12.24 -8.13 2.96
CA LEU A 246 -11.00 -8.92 3.05
C LEU A 246 -10.85 -9.64 4.39
N TYR A 247 -11.30 -9.01 5.49
CA TYR A 247 -11.16 -9.58 6.83
C TYR A 247 -12.37 -10.42 7.27
N ALA A 248 -13.50 -10.33 6.57
CA ALA A 248 -14.72 -11.04 6.94
C ALA A 248 -15.05 -12.22 6.02
N SER A 249 -14.61 -12.20 4.76
CA SER A 249 -15.07 -13.17 3.74
C SER A 249 -14.05 -14.27 3.45
N PRO A 250 -14.43 -15.54 3.52
CA PRO A 250 -13.59 -16.64 3.04
C PRO A 250 -13.25 -16.54 1.54
N ASP A 251 -14.12 -15.92 0.74
CA ASP A 251 -13.87 -15.75 -0.71
C ASP A 251 -12.77 -14.72 -0.97
N ALA A 252 -12.59 -13.75 -0.07
CA ALA A 252 -11.47 -12.81 -0.14
C ALA A 252 -10.12 -13.52 0.01
N VAL A 253 -10.02 -14.51 0.90
CA VAL A 253 -8.80 -15.32 1.06
C VAL A 253 -8.49 -16.12 -0.20
N LYS A 254 -9.50 -16.72 -0.83
CA LYS A 254 -9.34 -17.43 -2.11
C LYS A 254 -8.91 -16.47 -3.23
N ALA A 255 -9.55 -15.29 -3.29
CA ALA A 255 -9.18 -14.26 -4.26
C ALA A 255 -7.72 -13.79 -4.06
N TYR A 256 -7.29 -13.58 -2.81
CA TYR A 256 -5.91 -13.24 -2.51
C TYR A 256 -4.94 -14.37 -2.84
N ALA A 257 -5.26 -15.62 -2.53
CA ALA A 257 -4.43 -16.76 -2.88
C ALA A 257 -4.21 -16.86 -4.39
N ALA A 258 -5.26 -16.71 -5.19
CA ALA A 258 -5.19 -16.70 -6.65
C ALA A 258 -4.39 -15.50 -7.19
N TRP A 259 -4.60 -14.31 -6.60
CA TRP A 259 -3.94 -13.08 -7.02
C TRP A 259 -2.44 -13.08 -6.69
N SER A 260 -2.06 -13.53 -5.49
CA SER A 260 -0.68 -13.55 -5.02
C SER A 260 0.15 -14.72 -5.55
N GLY A 261 -0.51 -15.77 -6.02
CA GLY A 261 0.12 -17.05 -6.36
C GLY A 261 0.50 -17.90 -5.14
N LEU A 262 0.11 -17.49 -3.94
CA LEU A 262 0.29 -18.26 -2.72
C LEU A 262 -0.82 -19.32 -2.60
N GLY A 263 -0.49 -20.46 -1.99
CA GLY A 263 -1.53 -21.43 -1.62
C GLY A 263 -2.48 -20.86 -0.54
N GLU A 264 -3.76 -21.31 -0.51
CA GLU A 264 -4.74 -20.82 0.47
C GLU A 264 -4.26 -20.95 1.93
N ARG A 265 -3.48 -21.98 2.24
CA ARG A 265 -2.91 -22.18 3.59
C ARG A 265 -2.10 -20.97 4.04
N LEU A 266 -1.23 -20.45 3.19
CA LEU A 266 -0.42 -19.26 3.48
C LEU A 266 -1.25 -17.98 3.40
N ALA A 267 -2.15 -17.89 2.43
CA ALA A 267 -3.04 -16.75 2.29
C ALA A 267 -3.88 -16.49 3.56
N ARG A 268 -4.33 -17.56 4.23
CA ARG A 268 -5.08 -17.48 5.50
C ARG A 268 -4.26 -16.91 6.66
N GLN A 269 -2.93 -16.93 6.58
CA GLN A 269 -2.05 -16.39 7.63
C GLN A 269 -1.83 -14.87 7.49
N ALA A 270 -2.18 -14.24 6.37
CA ALA A 270 -1.93 -12.82 6.16
C ALA A 270 -2.50 -11.92 7.28
N PRO A 271 -3.75 -12.12 7.77
CA PRO A 271 -4.30 -11.34 8.88
C PRO A 271 -3.57 -11.47 10.21
N ASP A 272 -2.79 -12.52 10.43
CA ASP A 272 -2.00 -12.72 11.66
C ASP A 272 -0.83 -11.71 11.73
N PHE A 273 -0.33 -11.29 10.57
CA PHE A 273 0.76 -10.32 10.45
C PHE A 273 0.25 -8.91 10.18
N ILE A 274 -0.88 -8.79 9.49
CA ILE A 274 -1.42 -7.53 8.99
C ILE A 274 -2.83 -7.38 9.54
N THR A 275 -2.97 -6.59 10.61
CA THR A 275 -4.30 -6.29 11.16
C THR A 275 -5.01 -5.25 10.30
N LYS A 276 -6.34 -5.26 10.31
CA LYS A 276 -7.15 -4.28 9.58
C LYS A 276 -6.77 -2.85 9.95
N ASP A 277 -6.53 -2.58 11.24
CA ASP A 277 -6.12 -1.26 11.75
C ASP A 277 -4.75 -0.81 11.23
N SER A 278 -3.84 -1.77 10.97
CA SER A 278 -2.51 -1.44 10.45
C SER A 278 -2.53 -0.92 9.01
N ILE A 279 -3.59 -1.18 8.27
CA ILE A 279 -3.80 -0.75 6.87
C ILE A 279 -5.05 0.13 6.68
N ASP A 280 -5.60 0.69 7.76
CA ASP A 280 -6.67 1.69 7.65
C ASP A 280 -6.10 3.01 7.13
N PRO A 281 -6.55 3.50 5.94
CA PRO A 281 -5.98 4.67 5.29
C PRO A 281 -6.16 5.97 6.08
N VAL A 282 -7.13 6.04 6.98
CA VAL A 282 -7.34 7.25 7.79
C VAL A 282 -6.56 7.24 9.12
N ARG A 283 -5.90 6.14 9.44
CA ARG A 283 -5.12 6.01 10.67
C ARG A 283 -3.67 6.42 10.45
N ILE A 284 -3.43 7.72 10.39
CA ILE A 284 -2.08 8.30 10.28
C ILE A 284 -1.58 8.66 11.69
N ILE A 285 -0.53 8.00 12.16
CA ILE A 285 0.03 8.21 13.50
C ILE A 285 1.57 8.19 13.49
N GLY A 286 2.18 8.71 14.56
CA GLY A 286 3.62 8.66 14.80
C GLY A 286 4.45 9.49 13.81
N LEU A 287 3.88 10.52 13.20
CA LEU A 287 4.60 11.33 12.19
C LEU A 287 5.75 12.14 12.79
N GLU A 288 5.66 12.55 14.06
CA GLU A 288 6.73 13.30 14.73
C GLU A 288 7.96 12.39 14.96
N ASP A 289 7.73 11.17 15.48
CA ASP A 289 8.79 10.17 15.64
C ASP A 289 9.40 9.79 14.26
N MET A 290 8.53 9.61 13.26
CA MET A 290 8.94 9.34 11.88
C MET A 290 9.80 10.46 11.30
N MET A 291 9.50 11.73 11.58
CA MET A 291 10.34 12.87 11.17
C MET A 291 11.69 12.84 11.88
N GLY A 292 11.71 12.50 13.18
CA GLY A 292 12.94 12.32 13.95
C GLY A 292 13.85 11.25 13.32
N ASP A 293 13.29 10.11 12.95
CA ASP A 293 14.02 9.06 12.25
C ASP A 293 14.45 9.50 10.84
N ALA A 294 13.62 10.25 10.11
CA ALA A 294 13.96 10.77 8.79
C ALA A 294 15.15 11.75 8.83
N VAL A 295 15.25 12.59 9.86
CA VAL A 295 16.44 13.44 10.10
C VAL A 295 17.65 12.59 10.46
N LYS A 296 17.50 11.66 11.38
CA LYS A 296 18.57 10.79 11.86
C LYS A 296 19.19 9.96 10.75
N PHE A 297 18.36 9.41 9.87
CA PHE A 297 18.77 8.61 8.73
C PHE A 297 19.03 9.45 7.47
N LYS A 298 19.08 10.79 7.60
CA LYS A 298 19.44 11.77 6.54
C LYS A 298 18.50 11.78 5.33
N TYR A 299 17.22 11.47 5.52
CA TYR A 299 16.19 11.67 4.49
C TYR A 299 15.78 13.13 4.34
N ILE A 300 15.75 13.86 5.45
CA ILE A 300 15.52 15.31 5.53
C ILE A 300 16.61 15.97 6.37
N PRO A 301 16.98 17.22 6.08
CA PRO A 301 18.02 17.92 6.86
C PRO A 301 17.55 18.42 8.23
N ALA A 302 16.26 18.67 8.37
CA ALA A 302 15.60 19.14 9.59
C ALA A 302 14.13 18.68 9.59
N PRO A 303 13.45 18.63 10.76
CA PRO A 303 12.02 18.33 10.83
C PRO A 303 11.20 19.34 10.02
N LEU A 304 10.12 18.87 9.40
CA LEU A 304 9.14 19.75 8.77
C LEU A 304 8.44 20.61 9.82
N THR A 305 8.17 21.87 9.51
CA THR A 305 7.36 22.73 10.38
C THR A 305 5.91 22.24 10.46
N ARG A 306 5.15 22.70 11.45
CA ARG A 306 3.72 22.37 11.56
C ARG A 306 2.93 22.76 10.32
N GLU A 307 3.23 23.91 9.71
CA GLU A 307 2.61 24.39 8.48
C GLU A 307 2.96 23.51 7.28
N GLN A 308 4.22 23.14 7.15
CA GLN A 308 4.68 22.20 6.11
C GLN A 308 4.01 20.82 6.27
N LEU A 309 3.92 20.32 7.51
CA LEU A 309 3.26 19.06 7.78
C LEU A 309 1.75 19.11 7.48
N ALA A 310 1.07 20.21 7.86
CA ALA A 310 -0.34 20.43 7.54
C ALA A 310 -0.58 20.57 6.03
N THR A 311 0.37 21.13 5.29
CA THR A 311 0.33 21.21 3.82
C THR A 311 0.54 19.83 3.19
N LEU A 312 1.44 19.03 3.74
CA LEU A 312 1.74 17.70 3.22
C LEU A 312 0.60 16.73 3.49
N VAL A 313 0.09 16.66 4.74
CA VAL A 313 -0.90 15.64 5.17
C VAL A 313 -2.31 16.15 4.99
N GLN A 314 -2.99 15.64 3.97
CA GLN A 314 -4.35 16.05 3.60
C GLN A 314 -5.19 14.83 3.22
N VAL A 315 -5.90 14.26 4.20
CA VAL A 315 -6.80 13.12 3.96
C VAL A 315 -8.10 13.61 3.31
N PRO A 316 -8.53 13.02 2.16
CA PRO A 316 -9.81 13.35 1.54
C PRO A 316 -10.98 12.97 2.46
N LYS A 317 -11.98 13.83 2.55
CA LYS A 317 -13.18 13.65 3.40
C LYS A 317 -14.43 13.55 2.55
#